data_0cf83037b439961cb87e5abd908da853
#
_entry.id   0cf83037b439961cb87e5abd908da853
#
_cell.length_a   1.000
_cell.length_b   1.000
_cell.length_c   1.000
_cell.angle_alpha   90.00
_cell.angle_beta   90.00
_cell.angle_gamma   90.00
#
_symmetry.space_group_name_H-M   'P 1'
#
loop_
_entity.id
_entity.type
_entity.pdbx_description
1 polymer ?
#
loop_
_entity_poly.entity_id
_entity_poly.type
_entity_poly.pdbx_seq_one_letter_code
_entity_poly.pdbx_strand_id
1 'polypeptide(L)'
;MKKKKITLLAVVLTTAAMLTGCTIENEYVPVDTEVQVMETNDMGIPSLSQTLDIPDEDFKLVCEYGTNGYDLNNWRVTDPKQISMKVHTQGLPDGYDVVIDHVHADISLLSTSPQVNGINQDSMDDTFHGQTQDGFAISNDTEYYNVFAIEGYTSQFYELWGHAFGSYGSLSSSYERLTENNIIQVGTYGEKISVVYDISIKKPGSDKYYTKSVMSTLGVPVSQKLNKKDAVTGEPVK
;
A
#
# COMPACT_ATOMS: atom_id res chain seq x y z
N MET A 1 19.38 9.22 -46.64
CA MET A 1 18.70 10.09 -45.63
C MET A 1 19.11 9.65 -44.23
N LYS A 2 19.93 10.45 -43.53
CA LYS A 2 20.44 10.14 -42.18
C LYS A 2 19.45 10.68 -41.15
N LYS A 3 18.87 9.80 -40.30
CA LYS A 3 18.03 10.19 -39.16
C LYS A 3 18.93 10.65 -38.00
N LYS A 4 18.84 11.92 -37.63
CA LYS A 4 19.48 12.50 -36.45
C LYS A 4 18.69 12.08 -35.19
N LYS A 5 19.37 11.42 -34.24
CA LYS A 5 18.86 11.19 -32.90
C LYS A 5 19.10 12.46 -32.08
N ILE A 6 18.04 13.02 -31.52
CA ILE A 6 18.12 14.15 -30.58
C ILE A 6 18.19 13.54 -29.18
N THR A 7 19.32 13.72 -28.52
CA THR A 7 19.50 13.34 -27.12
C THR A 7 19.09 14.53 -26.27
N LEU A 8 18.04 14.37 -25.47
CA LEU A 8 17.59 15.38 -24.51
C LEU A 8 18.45 15.26 -23.25
N LEU A 9 19.27 16.26 -23.00
CA LEU A 9 20.09 16.36 -21.78
C LEU A 9 19.26 17.07 -20.70
N ALA A 10 18.85 16.35 -19.66
CA ALA A 10 18.21 16.94 -18.49
C ALA A 10 19.28 17.50 -17.56
N VAL A 11 19.29 18.82 -17.39
CA VAL A 11 20.14 19.53 -16.43
C VAL A 11 19.41 19.56 -15.10
N VAL A 12 19.93 18.83 -14.10
CA VAL A 12 19.48 18.90 -12.71
C VAL A 12 20.23 20.05 -12.02
N LEU A 13 19.52 21.10 -11.63
CA LEU A 13 20.05 22.15 -10.75
C LEU A 13 19.96 21.66 -9.29
N THR A 14 21.11 21.36 -8.71
CA THR A 14 21.26 21.16 -7.27
C THR A 14 21.54 22.49 -6.59
N THR A 15 20.59 22.98 -5.79
CA THR A 15 20.82 24.04 -4.81
C THR A 15 21.18 23.41 -3.48
N ALA A 16 22.45 23.51 -3.11
CA ALA A 16 22.94 23.13 -1.80
C ALA A 16 22.58 24.20 -0.77
N ALA A 17 21.77 23.85 0.24
CA ALA A 17 21.64 24.61 1.48
C ALA A 17 22.31 23.80 2.59
N MET A 18 23.43 24.28 3.09
CA MET A 18 24.13 23.74 4.26
C MET A 18 23.34 24.06 5.52
N LEU A 19 22.79 23.04 6.18
CA LEU A 19 22.45 23.07 7.59
C LEU A 19 23.01 21.80 8.20
N THR A 20 23.98 21.98 9.10
CA THR A 20 24.61 20.95 9.90
C THR A 20 23.61 20.43 10.93
N GLY A 21 23.08 19.23 10.69
CA GLY A 21 22.32 18.44 11.62
C GLY A 21 22.46 16.99 11.16
N CYS A 22 22.72 16.07 12.08
CA CYS A 22 22.88 14.64 11.79
C CYS A 22 21.70 14.13 10.96
N THR A 23 21.90 13.98 9.67
CA THR A 23 20.96 13.31 8.78
C THR A 23 21.29 11.83 8.79
N ILE A 24 20.39 11.03 9.33
CA ILE A 24 20.29 9.63 8.97
C ILE A 24 19.79 9.66 7.53
N GLU A 25 20.68 9.45 6.57
CA GLU A 25 20.30 9.28 5.17
C GLU A 25 19.60 7.92 5.02
N ASN A 26 18.30 7.90 5.24
CA ASN A 26 17.46 6.91 4.60
C ASN A 26 17.32 7.37 3.14
N GLU A 27 18.13 6.81 2.28
CA GLU A 27 18.00 7.00 0.84
C GLU A 27 16.71 6.27 0.37
N TYR A 28 15.58 6.98 0.52
CA TYR A 28 14.33 6.55 -0.08
C TYR A 28 14.45 6.79 -1.58
N VAL A 29 14.84 5.77 -2.31
CA VAL A 29 14.70 5.75 -3.77
C VAL A 29 13.23 5.49 -4.05
N PRO A 30 12.46 6.47 -4.55
CA PRO A 30 11.11 6.18 -5.02
C PRO A 30 11.29 5.30 -6.27
N VAL A 31 11.13 4.01 -6.10
CA VAL A 31 10.89 3.12 -7.21
C VAL A 31 9.51 3.50 -7.73
N ASP A 32 9.48 4.14 -8.90
CA ASP A 32 8.25 4.43 -9.66
C ASP A 32 7.74 3.09 -10.19
N THR A 33 7.28 2.25 -9.27
CA THR A 33 6.65 0.98 -9.58
C THR A 33 5.23 1.31 -10.00
N GLU A 34 4.96 1.08 -11.27
CA GLU A 34 3.60 1.09 -11.81
C GLU A 34 2.70 0.28 -10.87
N VAL A 35 1.72 0.93 -10.27
CA VAL A 35 0.82 0.29 -9.29
C VAL A 35 0.03 -0.79 -10.00
N GLN A 36 0.29 -2.06 -9.69
CA GLN A 36 -0.48 -3.16 -10.24
C GLN A 36 -1.88 -3.15 -9.64
N VAL A 37 -2.89 -3.26 -10.51
CA VAL A 37 -4.29 -3.18 -10.09
C VAL A 37 -4.83 -4.60 -9.85
N MET A 38 -5.52 -4.78 -8.72
CA MET A 38 -6.23 -6.01 -8.42
C MET A 38 -7.37 -6.22 -9.40
N GLU A 39 -7.47 -7.41 -9.96
CA GLU A 39 -8.48 -7.78 -10.94
C GLU A 39 -9.26 -9.02 -10.47
N THR A 40 -10.45 -9.18 -11.01
CA THR A 40 -11.25 -10.39 -10.79
C THR A 40 -10.76 -11.49 -11.72
N ASN A 41 -10.32 -12.61 -11.16
CA ASN A 41 -9.85 -13.77 -11.93
C ASN A 41 -10.99 -14.54 -12.62
N ASP A 42 -10.66 -15.55 -13.41
CA ASP A 42 -11.63 -16.37 -14.16
C ASP A 42 -12.66 -17.09 -13.27
N MET A 43 -12.39 -17.26 -11.99
CA MET A 43 -13.31 -17.82 -11.01
C MET A 43 -14.21 -16.76 -10.35
N GLY A 44 -14.11 -15.50 -10.75
CA GLY A 44 -14.86 -14.39 -10.15
C GLY A 44 -14.30 -13.91 -8.82
N ILE A 45 -13.07 -14.28 -8.46
CA ILE A 45 -12.43 -13.93 -7.18
C ILE A 45 -11.42 -12.81 -7.42
N PRO A 46 -11.56 -11.65 -6.74
CA PRO A 46 -10.56 -10.60 -6.81
C PRO A 46 -9.24 -11.04 -6.19
N SER A 47 -8.16 -10.95 -6.96
CA SER A 47 -6.83 -11.35 -6.51
C SER A 47 -5.73 -10.63 -7.28
N LEU A 48 -4.56 -10.56 -6.67
CA LEU A 48 -3.32 -10.09 -7.29
C LEU A 48 -2.16 -10.89 -6.73
N SER A 49 -1.26 -11.35 -7.61
CA SER A 49 0.00 -11.97 -7.21
C SER A 49 1.16 -11.15 -7.75
N GLN A 50 2.12 -10.85 -6.88
CA GLN A 50 3.35 -10.13 -7.22
C GLN A 50 4.56 -10.96 -6.83
N THR A 51 5.56 -10.97 -7.70
CA THR A 51 6.85 -11.58 -7.42
C THR A 51 7.89 -10.48 -7.32
N LEU A 52 8.47 -10.29 -6.15
CA LEU A 52 9.38 -9.21 -5.82
C LEU A 52 10.81 -9.72 -5.71
N ASP A 53 11.72 -9.03 -6.36
CA ASP A 53 13.15 -9.27 -6.18
C ASP A 53 13.59 -8.75 -4.81
N ILE A 54 14.40 -9.54 -4.11
CA ILE A 54 15.06 -9.12 -2.86
C ILE A 54 16.46 -8.66 -3.25
N PRO A 55 16.84 -7.41 -3.02
CA PRO A 55 18.15 -6.90 -3.42
C PRO A 55 19.30 -7.78 -2.90
N ASP A 56 20.22 -8.16 -3.79
CA ASP A 56 21.40 -9.00 -3.54
C ASP A 56 21.12 -10.46 -3.14
N GLU A 57 19.88 -10.94 -3.39
CA GLU A 57 19.50 -12.34 -3.14
C GLU A 57 19.07 -13.03 -4.44
N ASP A 58 19.33 -14.36 -4.52
CA ASP A 58 18.99 -15.18 -5.68
C ASP A 58 17.57 -15.76 -5.62
N PHE A 59 16.84 -15.50 -4.54
CA PHE A 59 15.44 -15.90 -4.36
C PHE A 59 14.52 -14.68 -4.30
N LYS A 60 13.23 -14.90 -4.43
CA LYS A 60 12.20 -13.86 -4.53
C LYS A 60 11.17 -14.00 -3.43
N LEU A 61 10.45 -12.91 -3.16
CA LEU A 61 9.27 -12.91 -2.33
C LEU A 61 8.03 -12.95 -3.24
N VAL A 62 7.15 -13.89 -3.02
CA VAL A 62 5.84 -13.96 -3.70
C VAL A 62 4.78 -13.49 -2.74
N CYS A 63 4.07 -12.43 -3.13
CA CYS A 63 3.01 -11.81 -2.34
C CYS A 63 1.68 -12.01 -3.08
N GLU A 64 0.70 -12.62 -2.42
CA GLU A 64 -0.63 -12.84 -2.96
C GLU A 64 -1.65 -12.07 -2.11
N TYR A 65 -2.53 -11.33 -2.79
CA TYR A 65 -3.55 -10.52 -2.18
C TYR A 65 -4.93 -10.91 -2.66
N GLY A 66 -5.93 -10.77 -1.77
CA GLY A 66 -7.32 -11.02 -2.09
C GLY A 66 -8.25 -10.14 -1.26
N THR A 67 -9.48 -9.94 -1.72
CA THR A 67 -10.49 -9.10 -1.03
C THR A 67 -11.27 -9.85 0.05
N ASN A 68 -10.86 -11.05 0.39
CA ASN A 68 -11.56 -11.91 1.36
C ASN A 68 -13.07 -12.07 1.07
N GLY A 69 -13.41 -12.15 -0.23
CA GLY A 69 -14.79 -12.31 -0.70
C GLY A 69 -15.54 -11.00 -0.97
N TYR A 70 -14.90 -9.84 -0.83
CA TYR A 70 -15.51 -8.57 -1.20
C TYR A 70 -15.50 -8.38 -2.72
N ASP A 71 -16.62 -7.95 -3.29
CA ASP A 71 -16.75 -7.71 -4.74
C ASP A 71 -16.14 -6.35 -5.14
N LEU A 72 -15.18 -6.35 -6.05
CA LEU A 72 -14.55 -5.12 -6.55
C LEU A 72 -15.55 -4.14 -7.18
N ASN A 73 -16.64 -4.63 -7.80
CA ASN A 73 -17.66 -3.76 -8.37
C ASN A 73 -18.43 -2.94 -7.33
N ASN A 74 -18.33 -3.33 -6.08
CA ASN A 74 -18.96 -2.67 -4.94
C ASN A 74 -17.92 -2.11 -3.95
N TRP A 75 -16.63 -2.13 -4.31
CA TRP A 75 -15.57 -1.60 -3.46
C TRP A 75 -15.74 -0.10 -3.24
N ARG A 76 -15.89 0.29 -1.98
CA ARG A 76 -16.07 1.67 -1.56
C ARG A 76 -15.04 2.06 -0.53
N VAL A 77 -14.63 3.31 -0.55
CA VAL A 77 -13.69 3.85 0.44
C VAL A 77 -14.28 3.76 1.84
N THR A 78 -15.55 4.13 1.99
CA THR A 78 -16.21 4.30 3.30
C THR A 78 -16.74 3.02 3.93
N ASP A 79 -16.71 1.90 3.21
CA ASP A 79 -17.19 0.62 3.75
C ASP A 79 -16.05 -0.12 4.48
N PRO A 80 -16.31 -0.75 5.63
CA PRO A 80 -15.38 -1.69 6.23
C PRO A 80 -15.11 -2.86 5.28
N LYS A 81 -13.85 -3.26 5.14
CA LYS A 81 -13.42 -4.28 4.18
C LYS A 81 -12.15 -4.97 4.63
N GLN A 82 -11.74 -5.99 3.92
CA GLN A 82 -10.57 -6.77 4.28
C GLN A 82 -9.73 -7.11 3.06
N ILE A 83 -8.41 -7.06 3.24
CA ILE A 83 -7.43 -7.59 2.29
C ILE A 83 -6.72 -8.76 2.96
N SER A 84 -6.84 -9.95 2.38
CA SER A 84 -6.00 -11.08 2.76
C SER A 84 -4.63 -10.95 2.09
N MET A 85 -3.60 -11.32 2.84
CA MET A 85 -2.21 -11.29 2.41
C MET A 85 -1.56 -12.64 2.66
N LYS A 86 -0.90 -13.19 1.66
CA LYS A 86 -0.08 -14.39 1.76
C LYS A 86 1.30 -14.09 1.22
N VAL A 87 2.32 -14.57 1.89
CA VAL A 87 3.71 -14.35 1.48
C VAL A 87 4.52 -15.61 1.68
N HIS A 88 5.26 -15.99 0.66
CA HIS A 88 6.21 -17.10 0.69
C HIS A 88 7.45 -16.77 -0.15
N THR A 89 8.49 -17.55 -0.07
CA THR A 89 9.65 -17.41 -0.94
C THR A 89 9.51 -18.25 -2.21
N GLN A 90 10.19 -17.83 -3.26
CA GLN A 90 10.36 -18.60 -4.50
C GLN A 90 11.82 -18.72 -4.85
N GLY A 91 12.28 -19.95 -5.01
CA GLY A 91 13.67 -20.23 -5.37
C GLY A 91 14.64 -20.11 -4.18
N LEU A 92 14.13 -20.16 -2.93
CA LEU A 92 14.97 -20.15 -1.75
C LEU A 92 15.91 -21.37 -1.75
N PRO A 93 17.24 -21.18 -1.71
CA PRO A 93 18.18 -22.30 -1.70
C PRO A 93 18.17 -23.05 -0.36
N ASP A 94 18.58 -24.33 -0.40
CA ASP A 94 18.67 -25.15 0.79
C ASP A 94 19.60 -24.55 1.86
N GLY A 95 19.17 -24.64 3.11
CA GLY A 95 19.94 -24.19 4.27
C GLY A 95 19.86 -22.70 4.56
N TYR A 96 19.10 -21.94 3.79
CA TYR A 96 18.70 -20.59 4.17
C TYR A 96 17.58 -20.66 5.20
N ASP A 97 17.56 -19.67 6.09
CA ASP A 97 16.49 -19.45 7.06
C ASP A 97 15.96 -18.01 6.86
N VAL A 98 14.67 -17.89 6.59
CA VAL A 98 14.03 -16.61 6.30
C VAL A 98 12.82 -16.45 7.21
N VAL A 99 12.78 -15.35 7.95
CA VAL A 99 11.68 -15.01 8.84
C VAL A 99 11.16 -13.61 8.54
N ILE A 100 9.84 -13.42 8.65
CA ILE A 100 9.21 -12.10 8.65
C ILE A 100 9.22 -11.60 10.08
N ASP A 101 9.86 -10.46 10.32
CA ASP A 101 9.94 -9.83 11.65
C ASP A 101 8.81 -8.83 11.87
N HIS A 102 8.41 -8.14 10.79
CA HIS A 102 7.40 -7.11 10.83
C HIS A 102 6.71 -6.99 9.49
N VAL A 103 5.41 -6.72 9.52
CA VAL A 103 4.61 -6.35 8.35
C VAL A 103 3.87 -5.05 8.68
N HIS A 104 4.11 -4.04 7.86
CA HIS A 104 3.36 -2.79 7.91
C HIS A 104 2.56 -2.63 6.63
N ALA A 105 1.26 -2.34 6.75
CA ALA A 105 0.39 -2.08 5.61
C ALA A 105 -0.37 -0.76 5.79
N ASP A 106 -0.37 0.04 4.73
CA ASP A 106 -1.14 1.28 4.63
C ASP A 106 -2.13 1.21 3.48
N ILE A 107 -3.30 1.82 3.65
CA ILE A 107 -4.24 2.08 2.56
C ILE A 107 -4.45 3.58 2.41
N SER A 108 -4.34 4.08 1.18
CA SER A 108 -4.46 5.51 0.87
C SER A 108 -5.25 5.73 -0.42
N LEU A 109 -5.82 6.93 -0.56
CA LEU A 109 -6.61 7.29 -1.74
C LEU A 109 -5.75 7.47 -2.99
N LEU A 110 -6.24 6.99 -4.13
CA LEU A 110 -5.79 7.34 -5.47
C LEU A 110 -6.80 8.32 -6.09
N SER A 111 -6.39 9.55 -6.31
CA SER A 111 -7.26 10.61 -6.81
C SER A 111 -6.57 11.45 -7.87
N THR A 112 -7.35 11.99 -8.81
CA THR A 112 -6.88 13.02 -9.74
C THR A 112 -6.71 14.38 -9.07
N SER A 113 -7.30 14.58 -7.88
CA SER A 113 -7.10 15.79 -7.08
C SER A 113 -5.83 15.68 -6.23
N PRO A 114 -4.84 16.57 -6.41
CA PRO A 114 -3.64 16.56 -5.57
C PRO A 114 -3.91 16.79 -4.08
N GLN A 115 -5.07 17.36 -3.72
CA GLN A 115 -5.43 17.64 -2.33
C GLN A 115 -5.74 16.37 -1.54
N VAL A 116 -6.30 15.36 -2.21
CA VAL A 116 -6.74 14.12 -1.55
C VAL A 116 -5.95 12.89 -2.00
N ASN A 117 -5.16 13.01 -3.07
CA ASN A 117 -4.31 11.90 -3.51
C ASN A 117 -3.27 11.57 -2.43
N GLY A 118 -3.22 10.30 -2.01
CA GLY A 118 -2.30 9.84 -0.97
C GLY A 118 -2.79 10.06 0.47
N ILE A 119 -4.02 10.57 0.69
CA ILE A 119 -4.58 10.61 2.05
C ILE A 119 -4.66 9.17 2.57
N ASN A 120 -3.98 8.91 3.70
CA ASN A 120 -4.03 7.64 4.40
C ASN A 120 -5.42 7.46 5.03
N GLN A 121 -6.02 6.29 4.80
CA GLN A 121 -7.31 5.91 5.37
C GLN A 121 -7.13 5.06 6.62
N ASP A 122 -6.23 4.10 6.55
CA ASP A 122 -6.02 3.12 7.62
C ASP A 122 -4.63 2.50 7.52
N SER A 123 -4.16 1.89 8.61
CA SER A 123 -2.89 1.17 8.65
C SER A 123 -2.97 -0.04 9.56
N MET A 124 -2.10 -1.01 9.31
CA MET A 124 -1.93 -2.21 10.10
C MET A 124 -0.45 -2.43 10.38
N ASP A 125 -0.15 -2.76 11.62
CA ASP A 125 1.16 -3.26 12.04
C ASP A 125 1.02 -4.67 12.60
N ASP A 126 1.83 -5.59 12.09
CA ASP A 126 1.98 -6.94 12.65
C ASP A 126 3.46 -7.13 12.98
N THR A 127 3.77 -7.09 14.26
CA THR A 127 5.13 -7.19 14.76
C THR A 127 5.27 -8.43 15.61
N PHE A 128 6.18 -9.30 15.22
CA PHE A 128 6.49 -10.51 15.97
C PHE A 128 7.44 -10.15 17.12
N HIS A 129 6.87 -9.72 18.24
CA HIS A 129 7.61 -9.39 19.43
C HIS A 129 7.71 -10.57 20.37
N GLY A 130 8.88 -10.79 20.90
CA GLY A 130 8.98 -11.35 22.20
C GLY A 130 10.13 -12.24 22.50
N GLN A 131 10.77 -12.89 21.57
CA GLN A 131 11.94 -13.72 21.88
C GLN A 131 12.90 -13.68 20.69
N THR A 132 14.16 -13.73 20.95
CA THR A 132 15.28 -13.46 20.05
C THR A 132 15.37 -14.29 18.74
N GLN A 133 14.28 -14.92 18.30
CA GLN A 133 14.16 -15.70 17.08
C GLN A 133 12.70 -15.78 16.55
N ASP A 134 11.83 -14.88 16.98
CA ASP A 134 10.38 -15.03 16.83
C ASP A 134 9.79 -14.24 15.64
N GLY A 135 10.44 -14.28 14.50
CA GLY A 135 9.77 -13.94 13.24
C GLY A 135 8.88 -15.10 12.79
N PHE A 136 8.02 -14.87 11.81
CA PHE A 136 7.27 -15.92 11.13
C PHE A 136 8.14 -16.53 10.04
N ALA A 137 8.54 -17.80 10.21
CA ALA A 137 9.36 -18.50 9.23
C ALA A 137 8.60 -18.72 7.92
N ILE A 138 9.20 -18.32 6.80
CA ILE A 138 8.69 -18.55 5.45
C ILE A 138 9.67 -19.34 4.61
N SER A 139 9.16 -20.10 3.67
CA SER A 139 9.95 -20.89 2.73
C SER A 139 9.25 -21.01 1.37
N ASN A 140 9.80 -21.81 0.46
CA ASN A 140 9.12 -22.14 -0.79
C ASN A 140 7.76 -22.86 -0.59
N ASP A 141 7.56 -23.51 0.57
CA ASP A 141 6.40 -24.33 0.91
C ASP A 141 5.65 -23.83 2.17
N THR A 142 6.19 -22.81 2.85
CA THR A 142 5.60 -22.24 4.06
C THR A 142 5.27 -20.80 3.84
N GLU A 143 3.97 -20.46 3.95
CA GLU A 143 3.47 -19.10 3.72
C GLU A 143 3.11 -18.41 5.05
N TYR A 144 3.42 -17.12 5.13
CA TYR A 144 2.79 -16.21 6.08
C TYR A 144 1.39 -15.85 5.57
N TYR A 145 0.43 -15.79 6.45
CA TYR A 145 -0.93 -15.36 6.15
C TYR A 145 -1.42 -14.35 7.18
N ASN A 146 -1.98 -13.25 6.72
CA ASN A 146 -2.67 -12.29 7.57
C ASN A 146 -3.81 -11.60 6.81
N VAL A 147 -4.63 -10.84 7.55
CA VAL A 147 -5.75 -10.08 7.02
C VAL A 147 -5.66 -8.64 7.51
N PHE A 148 -5.50 -7.70 6.60
CA PHE A 148 -5.65 -6.29 6.88
C PHE A 148 -7.14 -5.95 6.94
N ALA A 149 -7.66 -5.72 8.13
CA ALA A 149 -9.02 -5.25 8.35
C ALA A 149 -9.01 -3.72 8.26
N ILE A 150 -9.68 -3.18 7.26
CA ILE A 150 -9.73 -1.76 6.94
C ILE A 150 -11.05 -1.21 7.46
N GLU A 151 -10.98 -0.20 8.34
CA GLU A 151 -12.15 0.56 8.75
C GLU A 151 -12.50 1.59 7.68
N GLY A 152 -13.80 1.77 7.40
CA GLY A 152 -14.25 2.77 6.42
C GLY A 152 -13.99 4.21 6.88
N TYR A 153 -14.14 4.46 8.17
CA TYR A 153 -14.04 5.77 8.79
C TYR A 153 -13.12 5.75 10.02
N THR A 154 -11.82 5.82 9.81
CA THR A 154 -10.88 6.04 10.92
C THR A 154 -10.87 7.50 11.36
N SER A 155 -10.52 7.77 12.62
CA SER A 155 -10.35 9.15 13.09
C SER A 155 -9.24 9.88 12.34
N GLN A 156 -8.16 9.18 12.00
CA GLN A 156 -7.06 9.69 11.20
C GLN A 156 -7.53 10.10 9.79
N PHE A 157 -8.34 9.29 9.13
CA PHE A 157 -8.87 9.60 7.81
C PHE A 157 -9.74 10.85 7.83
N TYR A 158 -10.62 10.98 8.84
CA TYR A 158 -11.42 12.20 9.04
C TYR A 158 -10.56 13.45 9.20
N GLU A 159 -9.51 13.35 9.99
CA GLU A 159 -8.62 14.46 10.27
C GLU A 159 -7.84 14.89 9.01
N LEU A 160 -7.23 13.94 8.31
CA LEU A 160 -6.50 14.19 7.08
C LEU A 160 -7.40 14.74 5.97
N TRP A 161 -8.61 14.22 5.83
CA TRP A 161 -9.61 14.75 4.90
C TRP A 161 -9.98 16.20 5.24
N GLY A 162 -10.24 16.48 6.51
CA GLY A 162 -10.51 17.85 6.98
C GLY A 162 -9.37 18.81 6.69
N HIS A 163 -8.13 18.38 6.89
CA HIS A 163 -6.92 19.17 6.59
C HIS A 163 -6.80 19.48 5.08
N ALA A 164 -7.08 18.52 4.23
CA ALA A 164 -7.04 18.69 2.77
C ALA A 164 -7.99 19.81 2.28
N PHE A 165 -9.09 20.05 2.98
CA PHE A 165 -10.07 21.11 2.68
C PHE A 165 -9.95 22.34 3.59
N GLY A 166 -8.84 22.48 4.35
CA GLY A 166 -8.59 23.64 5.19
C GLY A 166 -9.39 23.72 6.49
N SER A 167 -9.95 22.60 6.93
CA SER A 167 -10.68 22.50 8.20
C SER A 167 -9.74 22.03 9.30
N TYR A 168 -9.45 22.89 10.26
CA TYR A 168 -8.70 22.51 11.45
C TYR A 168 -9.64 22.01 12.54
N GLY A 169 -9.61 20.71 12.83
CA GLY A 169 -10.15 20.14 14.05
C GLY A 169 -11.67 19.93 14.14
N SER A 170 -12.43 20.23 13.11
CA SER A 170 -13.82 19.77 12.97
C SER A 170 -14.24 19.82 11.51
N LEU A 171 -14.99 18.84 11.07
CA LEU A 171 -15.77 18.92 9.84
C LEU A 171 -16.84 20.00 10.02
N SER A 172 -16.45 21.27 9.92
CA SER A 172 -17.39 22.35 10.06
C SER A 172 -18.37 22.35 8.88
N SER A 173 -19.56 22.79 9.11
CA SER A 173 -20.74 22.69 8.26
C SER A 173 -20.64 23.35 6.87
N SER A 174 -19.54 23.97 6.54
CA SER A 174 -19.29 24.66 5.25
C SER A 174 -18.39 23.91 4.30
N TYR A 175 -17.81 22.78 4.72
CA TYR A 175 -16.86 22.01 3.92
C TYR A 175 -17.44 20.66 3.52
N GLU A 176 -16.90 20.10 2.45
CA GLU A 176 -17.32 18.82 1.94
C GLU A 176 -17.25 17.74 3.03
N ARG A 177 -18.37 17.10 3.28
CA ARG A 177 -18.46 16.02 4.27
C ARG A 177 -17.70 14.81 3.72
N LEU A 178 -17.06 14.07 4.60
CA LEU A 178 -16.48 12.78 4.25
C LEU A 178 -17.60 11.77 3.99
N THR A 179 -18.02 11.67 2.75
CA THR A 179 -19.00 10.70 2.25
C THR A 179 -18.44 10.06 0.99
N GLU A 180 -18.89 8.84 0.66
CA GLU A 180 -18.47 8.17 -0.57
C GLU A 180 -18.69 9.05 -1.81
N ASN A 181 -19.81 9.74 -1.89
CA ASN A 181 -20.10 10.63 -3.02
C ASN A 181 -19.10 11.79 -3.13
N ASN A 182 -18.77 12.43 -2.02
CA ASN A 182 -17.78 13.52 -2.01
C ASN A 182 -16.39 13.01 -2.38
N ILE A 183 -16.00 11.84 -1.86
CA ILE A 183 -14.72 11.19 -2.18
C ILE A 183 -14.61 10.91 -3.68
N ILE A 184 -15.67 10.39 -4.31
CA ILE A 184 -15.71 10.15 -5.75
C ILE A 184 -15.73 11.47 -6.54
N GLN A 185 -16.51 12.46 -6.11
CA GLN A 185 -16.64 13.74 -6.81
C GLN A 185 -15.35 14.55 -6.86
N VAL A 186 -14.47 14.42 -5.88
CA VAL A 186 -13.13 15.03 -5.92
C VAL A 186 -12.12 14.25 -6.76
N GLY A 187 -12.59 13.26 -7.52
CA GLY A 187 -11.78 12.54 -8.51
C GLY A 187 -11.07 11.29 -7.97
N THR A 188 -11.50 10.75 -6.83
CA THR A 188 -10.98 9.47 -6.33
C THR A 188 -11.45 8.33 -7.22
N TYR A 189 -10.51 7.52 -7.70
CA TYR A 189 -10.77 6.41 -8.62
C TYR A 189 -10.30 5.05 -8.08
N GLY A 190 -9.53 5.03 -7.00
CA GLY A 190 -9.00 3.82 -6.40
C GLY A 190 -8.43 4.06 -5.01
N GLU A 191 -7.99 2.98 -4.41
CA GLU A 191 -7.17 2.97 -3.20
C GLU A 191 -5.84 2.27 -3.51
N LYS A 192 -4.76 2.78 -2.95
CA LYS A 192 -3.43 2.18 -2.99
C LYS A 192 -3.16 1.51 -1.66
N ILE A 193 -2.78 0.25 -1.70
CA ILE A 193 -2.31 -0.49 -0.54
C ILE A 193 -0.80 -0.66 -0.72
N SER A 194 -0.03 -0.23 0.27
CA SER A 194 1.41 -0.43 0.34
C SER A 194 1.71 -1.34 1.52
N VAL A 195 2.45 -2.41 1.27
CA VAL A 195 2.81 -3.37 2.31
C VAL A 195 4.33 -3.49 2.35
N VAL A 196 4.90 -3.24 3.51
CA VAL A 196 6.34 -3.41 3.78
C VAL A 196 6.52 -4.68 4.60
N TYR A 197 7.37 -5.56 4.11
CA TYR A 197 7.80 -6.77 4.79
C TYR A 197 9.24 -6.59 5.25
N ASP A 198 9.47 -6.54 6.55
CA ASP A 198 10.82 -6.62 7.12
C ASP A 198 11.14 -8.09 7.35
N ILE A 199 12.13 -8.58 6.62
CA ILE A 199 12.55 -9.98 6.63
C ILE A 199 13.98 -10.10 7.14
N SER A 200 14.20 -11.05 8.03
CA SER A 200 15.55 -11.47 8.48
C SER A 200 15.96 -12.73 7.75
N ILE A 201 17.16 -12.69 7.18
CA ILE A 201 17.72 -13.76 6.34
C ILE A 201 18.98 -14.27 7.00
N LYS A 202 19.10 -15.60 7.12
CA LYS A 202 20.33 -16.26 7.55
C LYS A 202 20.82 -17.22 6.46
N LYS A 203 22.04 -17.01 6.00
CA LYS A 203 22.70 -17.85 4.97
C LYS A 203 23.27 -19.15 5.58
N PRO A 204 23.38 -20.21 4.79
CA PRO A 204 24.00 -21.46 5.24
C PRO A 204 25.37 -21.23 5.84
N GLY A 205 25.62 -21.80 7.02
CA GLY A 205 26.90 -21.68 7.73
C GLY A 205 27.11 -20.34 8.45
N SER A 206 26.12 -19.44 8.44
CA SER A 206 26.13 -18.21 9.24
C SER A 206 25.36 -18.40 10.53
N ASP A 207 25.88 -17.82 11.63
CA ASP A 207 25.13 -17.71 12.91
C ASP A 207 24.37 -16.40 13.02
N LYS A 208 24.42 -15.54 11.98
CA LYS A 208 23.85 -14.20 12.01
C LYS A 208 22.77 -14.01 10.96
N TYR A 209 21.69 -13.36 11.37
CA TYR A 209 20.68 -12.80 10.48
C TYR A 209 21.10 -11.39 10.02
N TYR A 210 20.63 -11.01 8.86
CA TYR A 210 20.63 -9.63 8.36
C TYR A 210 19.23 -9.31 7.83
N THR A 211 18.79 -8.06 7.98
CA THR A 211 17.43 -7.64 7.64
C THR A 211 17.38 -6.97 6.28
N LYS A 212 16.32 -7.23 5.55
CA LYS A 212 15.92 -6.54 4.32
C LYS A 212 14.48 -6.08 4.45
N SER A 213 14.16 -4.91 3.92
CA SER A 213 12.79 -4.44 3.78
C SER A 213 12.38 -4.55 2.31
N VAL A 214 11.25 -5.22 2.06
CA VAL A 214 10.69 -5.42 0.72
C VAL A 214 9.31 -4.80 0.68
N MET A 215 9.07 -3.90 -0.28
CA MET A 215 7.79 -3.23 -0.42
C MET A 215 7.00 -3.78 -1.61
N SER A 216 5.74 -4.10 -1.35
CA SER A 216 4.72 -4.42 -2.34
C SER A 216 3.71 -3.28 -2.41
N THR A 217 3.23 -2.97 -3.61
CA THR A 217 2.21 -1.93 -3.80
C THR A 217 1.17 -2.40 -4.78
N LEU A 218 -0.10 -2.30 -4.39
CA LEU A 218 -1.24 -2.65 -5.24
C LEU A 218 -2.31 -1.59 -5.24
N GLY A 219 -3.06 -1.49 -6.33
CA GLY A 219 -4.22 -0.64 -6.49
C GLY A 219 -5.52 -1.45 -6.42
N VAL A 220 -6.53 -0.91 -5.77
CA VAL A 220 -7.88 -1.46 -5.79
C VAL A 220 -8.82 -0.40 -6.36
N PRO A 221 -9.53 -0.70 -7.47
CA PRO A 221 -10.43 0.28 -8.08
C PRO A 221 -11.64 0.54 -7.17
N VAL A 222 -11.99 1.81 -7.00
CA VAL A 222 -13.19 2.21 -6.25
C VAL A 222 -14.39 2.24 -7.19
N SER A 223 -15.52 1.72 -6.73
CA SER A 223 -16.78 1.77 -7.48
C SER A 223 -17.22 3.21 -7.72
N GLN A 224 -17.36 3.58 -8.99
CA GLN A 224 -17.82 4.92 -9.41
C GLN A 224 -19.34 5.10 -9.35
N LYS A 225 -20.07 4.12 -8.79
CA LYS A 225 -21.51 4.20 -8.62
C LYS A 225 -21.83 5.14 -7.46
N LEU A 226 -22.24 6.36 -7.80
CA LEU A 226 -22.77 7.29 -6.80
C LEU A 226 -24.02 6.72 -6.13
N ASN A 227 -24.11 6.86 -4.82
CA ASN A 227 -25.34 6.52 -4.12
C ASN A 227 -26.44 7.47 -4.55
N LYS A 228 -27.62 6.93 -4.91
CA LYS A 228 -28.82 7.71 -5.20
C LYS A 228 -29.44 8.34 -3.94
N LYS A 229 -28.78 8.22 -2.79
CA LYS A 229 -29.20 8.88 -1.56
C LYS A 229 -28.56 10.25 -1.47
N ASP A 230 -29.32 11.23 -1.04
CA ASP A 230 -28.82 12.55 -0.73
C ASP A 230 -27.69 12.43 0.31
N ALA A 231 -26.50 12.93 -0.04
CA ALA A 231 -25.34 12.89 0.84
C ALA A 231 -25.52 13.68 2.16
N VAL A 232 -26.51 14.59 2.20
CA VAL A 232 -26.79 15.43 3.37
C VAL A 232 -27.84 14.79 4.27
N THR A 233 -28.92 14.22 3.70
CA THR A 233 -30.08 13.71 4.44
C THR A 233 -30.07 12.18 4.57
N GLY A 234 -29.33 11.48 3.72
CA GLY A 234 -29.38 10.02 3.63
C GLY A 234 -30.65 9.48 2.97
N GLU A 235 -31.56 10.38 2.56
CA GLU A 235 -32.82 10.03 1.91
C GLU A 235 -32.62 9.70 0.42
N PRO A 236 -33.44 8.81 -0.15
CA PRO A 236 -33.41 8.54 -1.58
C PRO A 236 -33.66 9.79 -2.39
N VAL A 237 -32.78 10.11 -3.35
CA VAL A 237 -33.06 11.17 -4.33
C VAL A 237 -34.17 10.69 -5.25
N LYS A 238 -35.27 11.43 -5.29
CA LYS A 238 -36.44 11.15 -6.13
C LYS A 238 -36.15 11.43 -7.60
#